data_ef0aac101cbbb474b38a8a3625d08ef1
#
_entry.id   ef0aac101cbbb474b38a8a3625d08ef1
#
_cell.length_a   1.000
_cell.length_b   1.000
_cell.length_c   1.000
_cell.angle_alpha   90.00
_cell.angle_beta   90.00
_cell.angle_gamma   90.00
#
_symmetry.space_group_name_H-M   'P 1'
#
loop_
_entity.id
_entity.type
_entity.pdbx_description
1 polymer ?
#
loop_
_entity_poly.entity_id
_entity_poly.type
_entity_poly.pdbx_seq_one_letter_code
_entity_poly.pdbx_strand_id
1 'polypeptide(L)'
;MIAVVLLLILLVGSFSAIYFNAQASLRLADRTAVMALVRAKLEAVRAASYNPPDTYFKSTPVLLTNSHSIALNKAGTNYLVSGTIVTRIEEAKSGTNTLGHLVTATGTFVTAGKPLTVQMQSVVNKFSGGQQ
;
A
#
# COMPACT_ATOMS: atom_id res chain seq x y z
N MET A 1 21.21 0.84 49.01
CA MET A 1 21.16 -0.32 48.10
C MET A 1 19.81 -0.40 47.33
N ILE A 2 18.66 -0.41 48.01
CA ILE A 2 17.34 -0.54 47.37
C ILE A 2 17.06 0.60 46.36
N ALA A 3 17.40 1.84 46.68
CA ALA A 3 17.18 2.99 45.80
C ALA A 3 17.93 2.89 44.45
N VAL A 4 19.15 2.34 44.46
CA VAL A 4 19.97 2.16 43.25
C VAL A 4 19.35 1.08 42.35
N VAL A 5 18.82 0.01 42.92
CA VAL A 5 18.12 -1.04 42.16
C VAL A 5 16.84 -0.52 41.49
N LEU A 6 16.05 0.28 42.24
CA LEU A 6 14.85 0.90 41.70
C LEU A 6 15.18 1.88 40.57
N LEU A 7 16.23 2.67 40.71
CA LEU A 7 16.68 3.60 39.67
C LEU A 7 17.13 2.87 38.40
N LEU A 8 17.85 1.75 38.55
CA LEU A 8 18.22 0.91 37.39
C LEU A 8 17.00 0.31 36.67
N ILE A 9 16.00 -0.18 37.41
CA ILE A 9 14.79 -0.72 36.83
C ILE A 9 14.02 0.36 36.05
N LEU A 10 13.91 1.57 36.59
CA LEU A 10 13.29 2.70 35.94
C LEU A 10 14.04 3.12 34.66
N LEU A 11 15.38 3.15 34.71
CA LEU A 11 16.18 3.45 33.52
C LEU A 11 16.01 2.42 32.43
N VAL A 12 16.12 1.13 32.74
CA VAL A 12 15.95 0.06 31.74
C VAL A 12 14.55 0.07 31.16
N GLY A 13 13.52 0.29 31.99
CA GLY A 13 12.13 0.41 31.54
C GLY A 13 11.93 1.60 30.59
N SER A 14 12.51 2.76 30.92
CA SER A 14 12.41 3.96 30.07
C SER A 14 13.12 3.78 28.74
N PHE A 15 14.33 3.21 28.71
CA PHE A 15 15.05 2.93 27.46
C PHE A 15 14.31 1.93 26.58
N SER A 16 13.74 0.88 27.16
CA SER A 16 12.93 -0.09 26.45
C SER A 16 11.71 0.56 25.80
N ALA A 17 10.98 1.41 26.54
CA ALA A 17 9.82 2.12 26.03
C ALA A 17 10.16 3.06 24.85
N ILE A 18 11.26 3.81 24.96
CA ILE A 18 11.75 4.70 23.90
C ILE A 18 12.12 3.88 22.65
N TYR A 19 12.83 2.76 22.82
CA TYR A 19 13.23 1.90 21.74
C TYR A 19 12.01 1.29 20.99
N PHE A 20 11.04 0.77 21.74
CA PHE A 20 9.80 0.24 21.14
C PHE A 20 9.00 1.30 20.40
N ASN A 21 8.90 2.51 20.97
CA ASN A 21 8.18 3.61 20.35
C ASN A 21 8.87 4.08 19.06
N ALA A 22 10.20 4.17 19.06
CA ALA A 22 10.97 4.49 17.86
C ALA A 22 10.79 3.44 16.76
N GLN A 23 10.82 2.15 17.09
CA GLN A 23 10.55 1.09 16.11
C GLN A 23 9.12 1.13 15.56
N ALA A 24 8.13 1.41 16.40
CA ALA A 24 6.74 1.51 15.98
C ALA A 24 6.55 2.69 15.01
N SER A 25 7.14 3.84 15.29
CA SER A 25 7.06 5.03 14.43
C SER A 25 7.70 4.80 13.06
N LEU A 26 8.83 4.09 13.00
CA LEU A 26 9.50 3.74 11.74
C LEU A 26 8.64 2.81 10.88
N ARG A 27 8.02 1.80 11.49
CA ARG A 27 7.09 0.91 10.78
C ARG A 27 5.85 1.64 10.26
N LEU A 28 5.36 2.63 11.01
CA LEU A 28 4.25 3.45 10.57
C LEU A 28 4.63 4.29 9.35
N ALA A 29 5.82 4.90 9.34
CA ALA A 29 6.33 5.66 8.21
C ALA A 29 6.48 4.79 6.96
N ASP A 30 7.07 3.59 7.10
CA ASP A 30 7.20 2.62 6.01
C ASP A 30 5.84 2.23 5.44
N ARG A 31 4.88 1.95 6.32
CA ARG A 31 3.51 1.61 5.93
C ARG A 31 2.83 2.75 5.18
N THR A 32 2.99 3.98 5.66
CA THR A 32 2.39 5.16 5.02
C THR A 32 2.97 5.38 3.62
N ALA A 33 4.27 5.21 3.43
CA ALA A 33 4.91 5.32 2.12
C ALA A 33 4.41 4.25 1.14
N VAL A 34 4.30 3.00 1.58
CA VAL A 34 3.74 1.90 0.78
C VAL A 34 2.27 2.18 0.42
N MET A 35 1.47 2.64 1.38
CA MET A 35 0.07 3.00 1.14
C MET A 35 -0.06 4.11 0.09
N ALA A 36 0.78 5.14 0.17
CA ALA A 36 0.78 6.23 -0.80
C ALA A 36 1.08 5.73 -2.22
N LEU A 37 2.06 4.82 -2.37
CA LEU A 37 2.40 4.24 -3.66
C LEU A 37 1.29 3.34 -4.22
N VAL A 38 0.70 2.48 -3.39
CA VAL A 38 -0.44 1.63 -3.79
C VAL A 38 -1.63 2.48 -4.21
N ARG A 39 -1.90 3.57 -3.48
CA ARG A 39 -2.95 4.53 -3.81
C ARG A 39 -2.67 5.24 -5.13
N ALA A 40 -1.45 5.72 -5.34
CA ALA A 40 -1.06 6.37 -6.60
C ALA A 40 -1.24 5.42 -7.80
N LYS A 41 -0.92 4.13 -7.64
CA LYS A 41 -1.14 3.12 -8.68
C LYS A 41 -2.63 2.89 -8.95
N LEU A 42 -3.43 2.80 -7.90
CA LEU A 42 -4.88 2.65 -8.01
C LEU A 42 -5.51 3.84 -8.76
N GLU A 43 -5.11 5.07 -8.41
CA GLU A 43 -5.58 6.29 -9.07
C GLU A 43 -5.12 6.37 -10.53
N ALA A 44 -3.90 5.91 -10.85
CA ALA A 44 -3.41 5.85 -12.23
C ALA A 44 -4.27 4.90 -13.08
N VAL A 45 -4.60 3.71 -12.56
CA VAL A 45 -5.50 2.77 -13.24
C VAL A 45 -6.91 3.36 -13.39
N ARG A 46 -7.40 4.03 -12.35
CA ARG A 46 -8.69 4.71 -12.39
C ARG A 46 -8.71 5.84 -13.43
N ALA A 47 -7.66 6.65 -13.49
CA ALA A 47 -7.54 7.72 -14.49
C ALA A 47 -7.50 7.15 -15.91
N ALA A 48 -6.80 6.02 -16.12
CA ALA A 48 -6.78 5.33 -17.41
C ALA A 48 -8.17 4.86 -17.86
N SER A 49 -9.08 4.56 -16.92
CA SER A 49 -10.45 4.12 -17.25
C SER A 49 -11.32 5.20 -17.90
N TYR A 50 -10.94 6.47 -17.75
CA TYR A 50 -11.68 7.60 -18.34
C TYR A 50 -11.21 7.98 -19.75
N ASN A 51 -10.06 7.42 -20.22
CA ASN A 51 -9.51 7.68 -21.56
C ASN A 51 -9.73 6.47 -22.47
N PRO A 52 -10.75 6.47 -23.34
CA PRO A 52 -10.90 5.43 -24.36
C PRO A 52 -9.83 5.61 -25.48
N PRO A 53 -9.30 4.53 -26.07
CA PRO A 53 -9.62 3.13 -25.83
C PRO A 53 -8.75 2.52 -24.73
N ASP A 54 -9.35 2.27 -23.58
CA ASP A 54 -8.63 1.67 -22.48
C ASP A 54 -8.48 0.16 -22.66
N THR A 55 -7.23 -0.29 -22.87
CA THR A 55 -6.91 -1.70 -23.05
C THR A 55 -7.06 -2.52 -21.76
N TYR A 56 -6.98 -1.87 -20.59
CA TYR A 56 -7.08 -2.54 -19.30
C TYR A 56 -8.47 -3.11 -19.01
N PHE A 57 -9.51 -2.50 -19.57
CA PHE A 57 -10.90 -2.87 -19.30
C PHE A 57 -11.55 -3.67 -20.44
N LYS A 58 -10.82 -3.94 -21.53
CA LYS A 58 -11.35 -4.70 -22.67
C LYS A 58 -11.38 -6.21 -22.45
N SER A 59 -10.45 -6.72 -21.66
CA SER A 59 -10.32 -8.14 -21.36
C SER A 59 -10.20 -8.33 -19.85
N THR A 60 -11.25 -8.72 -19.19
CA THR A 60 -11.26 -9.04 -17.76
C THR A 60 -11.33 -10.56 -17.54
N PRO A 61 -10.66 -11.12 -16.54
CA PRO A 61 -9.82 -10.46 -15.55
C PRO A 61 -8.42 -10.10 -16.06
N VAL A 62 -7.91 -8.95 -15.65
CA VAL A 62 -6.54 -8.50 -15.97
C VAL A 62 -5.70 -8.49 -14.70
N LEU A 63 -4.50 -9.05 -14.79
CA LEU A 63 -3.50 -9.02 -13.73
C LEU A 63 -2.28 -8.25 -14.20
N LEU A 64 -2.01 -7.12 -13.57
CA LEU A 64 -0.84 -6.29 -13.86
C LEU A 64 0.13 -6.36 -12.69
N THR A 65 1.34 -6.82 -12.94
CA THR A 65 2.40 -6.89 -11.92
C THR A 65 3.50 -5.90 -12.26
N ASN A 66 3.80 -5.00 -11.33
CA ASN A 66 4.85 -4.01 -11.50
C ASN A 66 5.80 -4.07 -10.30
N SER A 67 7.11 -4.08 -10.58
CA SER A 67 8.14 -3.95 -9.56
C SER A 67 8.38 -2.47 -9.26
N HIS A 68 8.48 -2.14 -7.99
CA HIS A 68 8.70 -0.78 -7.51
C HIS A 68 9.79 -0.76 -6.46
N SER A 69 10.54 0.35 -6.43
CA SER A 69 11.49 0.65 -5.37
C SER A 69 11.09 1.97 -4.74
N ILE A 70 11.01 1.99 -3.42
CA ILE A 70 10.70 3.19 -2.64
C ILE A 70 11.96 3.61 -1.91
N ALA A 71 12.37 4.87 -2.08
CA ALA A 71 13.39 5.48 -1.25
C ALA A 71 12.75 5.93 0.06
N LEU A 72 13.18 5.33 1.15
CA LEU A 72 12.78 5.72 2.49
C LEU A 72 13.95 6.37 3.20
N ASN A 73 13.68 7.44 3.96
CA ASN A 73 14.68 8.08 4.80
C ASN A 73 14.50 7.64 6.24
N LYS A 74 15.54 7.04 6.81
CA LYS A 74 15.53 6.59 8.19
C LYS A 74 16.74 7.18 8.92
N ALA A 75 16.47 8.04 9.89
CA ALA A 75 17.49 8.68 10.69
C ALA A 75 18.62 9.33 9.86
N GLY A 76 18.25 10.06 8.78
CA GLY A 76 19.20 10.70 7.88
C GLY A 76 19.85 9.80 6.83
N THR A 77 19.54 8.51 6.83
CA THR A 77 20.03 7.55 5.83
C THR A 77 18.92 7.16 4.88
N ASN A 78 19.17 7.34 3.58
CA ASN A 78 18.26 6.88 2.54
C ASN A 78 18.50 5.39 2.28
N TYR A 79 17.46 4.59 2.32
CA TYR A 79 17.50 3.20 1.93
C TYR A 79 16.38 2.87 0.94
N LEU A 80 16.66 1.95 0.02
CA LEU A 80 15.71 1.51 -0.97
C LEU A 80 14.99 0.26 -0.46
N VAL A 81 13.67 0.34 -0.47
CA VAL A 81 12.80 -0.81 -0.22
C VAL A 81 12.20 -1.24 -1.53
N SER A 82 12.53 -2.45 -1.96
CA SER A 82 11.99 -3.03 -3.18
C SER A 82 10.77 -3.90 -2.88
N GLY A 83 9.83 -3.88 -3.78
CA GLY A 83 8.62 -4.67 -3.67
C GLY A 83 7.85 -4.74 -4.97
N THR A 84 6.71 -5.39 -4.94
CA THR A 84 5.82 -5.55 -6.08
C THR A 84 4.44 -5.00 -5.78
N ILE A 85 3.83 -4.37 -6.78
CA ILE A 85 2.41 -4.02 -6.75
C ILE A 85 1.71 -4.84 -7.80
N VAL A 86 0.76 -5.64 -7.35
CA VAL A 86 -0.12 -6.44 -8.20
C VAL A 86 -1.46 -5.73 -8.27
N THR A 87 -1.87 -5.37 -9.48
CA THR A 87 -3.19 -4.77 -9.72
C THR A 87 -4.05 -5.80 -10.43
N ARG A 88 -5.17 -6.16 -9.84
CA ARG A 88 -6.16 -7.08 -10.37
C ARG A 88 -7.42 -6.29 -10.73
N ILE A 89 -7.90 -6.49 -11.94
CA ILE A 89 -9.12 -5.86 -12.45
C ILE A 89 -10.11 -6.97 -12.77
N GLU A 90 -11.27 -6.91 -12.14
CA GLU A 90 -12.36 -7.87 -12.30
C GLU A 90 -13.67 -7.14 -12.62
N GLU A 91 -14.57 -7.80 -13.32
CA GLU A 91 -15.91 -7.25 -13.52
C GLU A 91 -16.72 -7.30 -12.23
N ALA A 92 -17.26 -6.17 -11.83
CA ALA A 92 -18.25 -6.09 -10.77
C ALA A 92 -19.65 -6.33 -11.37
N LYS A 93 -20.26 -7.46 -11.03
CA LYS A 93 -21.57 -7.87 -11.54
C LYS A 93 -22.63 -7.88 -10.44
N SER A 94 -23.85 -7.50 -10.79
CA SER A 94 -25.05 -7.75 -9.98
C SER A 94 -26.02 -8.55 -10.82
N GLY A 95 -26.12 -9.87 -10.55
CA GLY A 95 -26.80 -10.80 -11.42
C GLY A 95 -26.15 -10.88 -12.81
N THR A 96 -26.91 -10.63 -13.86
CA THR A 96 -26.43 -10.60 -15.26
C THR A 96 -25.85 -9.25 -15.69
N ASN A 97 -26.05 -8.19 -14.89
CA ASN A 97 -25.65 -6.83 -15.26
C ASN A 97 -24.24 -6.52 -14.75
N THR A 98 -23.38 -6.02 -15.66
CA THR A 98 -22.06 -5.50 -15.30
C THR A 98 -22.22 -4.06 -14.81
N LEU A 99 -21.96 -3.84 -13.51
CA LEU A 99 -22.03 -2.53 -12.86
C LEU A 99 -20.78 -1.68 -13.09
N GLY A 100 -19.65 -2.34 -13.33
CA GLY A 100 -18.37 -1.68 -13.47
C GLY A 100 -17.21 -2.67 -13.31
N HIS A 101 -16.08 -2.16 -12.89
CA HIS A 101 -14.88 -2.96 -12.63
C HIS A 101 -14.41 -2.77 -11.20
N LEU A 102 -14.10 -3.85 -10.52
CA LEU A 102 -13.43 -3.85 -9.23
C LEU A 102 -11.92 -3.88 -9.48
N VAL A 103 -11.25 -2.82 -9.07
CA VAL A 103 -9.79 -2.72 -9.14
C VAL A 103 -9.21 -2.96 -7.76
N THR A 104 -8.40 -3.98 -7.62
CA THR A 104 -7.69 -4.31 -6.38
C THR A 104 -6.20 -4.12 -6.60
N ALA A 105 -5.57 -3.23 -5.85
CA ALA A 105 -4.13 -3.04 -5.86
C ALA A 105 -3.53 -3.59 -4.56
N THR A 106 -2.61 -4.53 -4.66
CA THR A 106 -1.91 -5.15 -3.54
C THR A 106 -0.43 -4.88 -3.67
N GLY A 107 0.12 -4.12 -2.72
CA GLY A 107 1.55 -3.86 -2.62
C GLY A 107 2.19 -4.77 -1.57
N THR A 108 3.25 -5.49 -1.96
CA THR A 108 4.04 -6.33 -1.05
C THR A 108 5.49 -5.87 -1.09
N PHE A 109 5.98 -5.44 0.07
CA PHE A 109 7.33 -4.91 0.26
C PHE A 109 7.99 -5.58 1.45
N VAL A 110 9.32 -5.61 1.47
CA VAL A 110 10.07 -6.14 2.60
C VAL A 110 10.72 -4.96 3.34
N THR A 111 10.24 -4.66 4.55
CA THR A 111 10.78 -3.60 5.40
C THR A 111 11.39 -4.21 6.65
N ALA A 112 12.64 -3.86 6.95
CA ALA A 112 13.38 -4.39 8.11
C ALA A 112 13.32 -5.94 8.20
N GLY A 113 13.43 -6.64 7.06
CA GLY A 113 13.39 -8.10 7.00
C GLY A 113 12.02 -8.72 7.19
N LYS A 114 10.95 -7.92 7.29
CA LYS A 114 9.57 -8.42 7.44
C LYS A 114 8.72 -8.00 6.23
N PRO A 115 7.86 -8.88 5.73
CA PRO A 115 6.92 -8.53 4.67
C PRO A 115 5.88 -7.54 5.19
N LEU A 116 5.65 -6.50 4.42
CA LEU A 116 4.59 -5.51 4.61
C LEU A 116 3.67 -5.60 3.40
N THR A 117 2.42 -6.01 3.61
CA THR A 117 1.41 -6.09 2.56
C THR A 117 0.33 -5.05 2.82
N VAL A 118 0.02 -4.28 1.79
CA VAL A 118 -1.06 -3.29 1.80
C VAL A 118 -1.96 -3.56 0.61
N GLN A 119 -3.26 -3.63 0.85
CA GLN A 119 -4.27 -3.84 -0.18
C GLN A 119 -5.27 -2.68 -0.17
N MET A 120 -5.59 -2.19 -1.35
CA MET A 120 -6.62 -1.18 -1.57
C MET A 120 -7.52 -1.60 -2.71
N GLN A 121 -8.80 -1.24 -2.62
CA GLN A 121 -9.79 -1.54 -3.62
C GLN A 121 -10.56 -0.29 -4.02
N SER A 122 -10.94 -0.23 -5.29
CA SER A 122 -11.82 0.82 -5.82
C SER A 122 -12.75 0.22 -6.86
N VAL A 123 -13.97 0.72 -6.90
CA VAL A 123 -14.92 0.37 -7.95
C VAL A 123 -14.88 1.49 -8.99
N VAL A 124 -14.68 1.12 -10.25
CA VAL A 124 -14.75 2.00 -11.39
C VAL A 124 -16.05 1.68 -12.12
N ASN A 125 -16.99 2.59 -12.08
CA ASN A 125 -18.26 2.42 -12.77
C ASN A 125 -18.04 2.47 -14.28
N LYS A 126 -18.74 1.61 -15.01
CA LYS A 126 -18.81 1.73 -16.44
C LYS A 126 -19.59 3.02 -16.77
N PHE A 127 -18.88 4.02 -17.26
CA PHE A 127 -19.59 5.16 -17.87
C PHE A 127 -20.36 4.64 -19.08
N SER A 128 -21.65 4.54 -18.97
CA SER A 128 -22.52 4.56 -20.13
C SER A 128 -22.33 5.96 -20.72
N GLY A 129 -21.42 6.07 -21.69
CA GLY A 129 -21.33 7.28 -22.51
C GLY A 129 -22.72 7.58 -23.01
N GLY A 130 -23.32 8.66 -22.51
CA GLY A 130 -24.58 9.14 -23.02
C GLY A 130 -24.40 9.33 -24.51
N GLN A 131 -25.17 8.59 -25.27
CA GLN A 131 -25.48 8.96 -26.64
C GLN A 131 -26.14 10.33 -26.56
N GLN A 132 -25.48 11.32 -27.05
CA GLN A 132 -26.08 12.49 -27.66
C GLN A 132 -25.86 12.41 -29.16
#